data_c565a7f54ffc696654ed4098253ef8c5
#
_entry.id   c565a7f54ffc696654ed4098253ef8c5
#
_cell.length_a   1.000
_cell.length_b   1.000
_cell.length_c   1.000
_cell.angle_alpha   90.00
_cell.angle_beta   90.00
_cell.angle_gamma   90.00
#
_symmetry.space_group_name_H-M   'P 1'
#
loop_
_entity.id
_entity.type
_entity.pdbx_description
1 polymer ?
#
loop_
_entity_poly.entity_id
_entity_poly.type
_entity_poly.pdbx_seq_one_letter_code
_entity_poly.pdbx_strand_id
1 'polypeptide(L)'
;VIGGALEKDNTGIDLRQLFIGSEGILGVIVAATLRLTRPSGETKVMLFAVPDLAGVVRLFRAAREAPMTLDAFEFFTEQCLARVTRHRGLVSPLGEQASHYVVLEAEWRDDAAADAWLAELFEQGLVTDGTMAQHASQAAKLWELRESISESLSGTGLPHKNDIALPIAALEDFCRDLERAIGERYPGWELCLFGHIGDGNVHVNVMKPADLD
;
A
#
# COMPACT_ATOMS: atom_id res chain seq x y z
N VAL A 1 20.04 0.63 -30.11
CA VAL A 1 19.26 -0.41 -29.44
C VAL A 1 20.18 -1.07 -28.42
N ILE A 2 19.77 -1.12 -27.17
CA ILE A 2 20.50 -1.74 -26.08
C ILE A 2 19.72 -2.98 -25.64
N GLY A 3 20.41 -4.13 -25.45
CA GLY A 3 19.81 -5.41 -25.09
C GLY A 3 19.18 -6.14 -26.30
N GLY A 4 18.50 -7.22 -26.04
CA GLY A 4 17.88 -8.11 -27.03
C GLY A 4 16.75 -8.95 -26.42
N ALA A 5 16.17 -9.83 -27.23
CA ALA A 5 15.10 -10.75 -26.84
C ALA A 5 15.63 -12.11 -26.34
N LEU A 6 16.93 -12.24 -26.09
CA LEU A 6 17.52 -13.46 -25.55
C LEU A 6 17.13 -13.63 -24.09
N GLU A 7 16.70 -14.83 -23.69
CA GLU A 7 16.38 -15.15 -22.30
C GLU A 7 17.61 -15.09 -21.38
N LYS A 8 18.77 -15.47 -21.92
CA LYS A 8 20.05 -15.40 -21.24
C LYS A 8 21.02 -14.63 -22.12
N ASP A 9 21.41 -13.45 -21.65
CA ASP A 9 22.45 -12.61 -22.24
C ASP A 9 23.43 -12.18 -21.15
N ASN A 10 24.57 -12.86 -21.08
CA ASN A 10 25.65 -12.60 -20.13
C ASN A 10 26.83 -11.87 -20.79
N THR A 11 26.62 -11.26 -21.96
CA THR A 11 27.65 -10.62 -22.76
C THR A 11 27.88 -9.18 -22.32
N GLY A 12 28.83 -8.98 -21.43
CA GLY A 12 29.25 -7.66 -20.98
C GLY A 12 28.30 -7.05 -19.91
N ILE A 13 28.40 -5.72 -19.76
CA ILE A 13 27.61 -4.96 -18.78
C ILE A 13 26.20 -4.74 -19.33
N ASP A 14 25.19 -4.96 -18.50
CA ASP A 14 23.80 -4.64 -18.86
C ASP A 14 23.56 -3.12 -18.81
N LEU A 15 23.79 -2.46 -19.94
CA LEU A 15 23.62 -1.02 -20.08
C LEU A 15 22.16 -0.55 -19.89
N ARG A 16 21.16 -1.45 -19.94
CA ARG A 16 19.76 -1.10 -19.68
C ARG A 16 19.59 -0.55 -18.26
N GLN A 17 20.36 -1.08 -17.31
CA GLN A 17 20.34 -0.67 -15.90
C GLN A 17 20.76 0.79 -15.69
N LEU A 18 21.46 1.41 -16.62
CA LEU A 18 21.81 2.83 -16.56
C LEU A 18 20.60 3.74 -16.86
N PHE A 19 19.65 3.27 -17.69
CA PHE A 19 18.47 4.04 -18.09
C PHE A 19 17.30 3.83 -17.15
N ILE A 20 17.21 2.65 -16.50
CA ILE A 20 16.18 2.37 -15.49
C ILE A 20 16.45 3.23 -14.25
N GLY A 21 15.47 4.07 -13.86
CA GLY A 21 15.65 5.00 -12.74
C GLY A 21 16.44 6.27 -13.05
N SER A 22 16.81 6.52 -14.32
CA SER A 22 17.53 7.75 -14.71
C SER A 22 16.63 8.98 -14.85
N GLU A 23 15.33 8.84 -14.67
CA GLU A 23 14.33 9.93 -14.74
C GLU A 23 14.44 10.81 -16.01
N GLY A 24 14.90 10.21 -17.11
CA GLY A 24 15.06 10.89 -18.40
C GLY A 24 16.35 11.69 -18.60
N ILE A 25 17.23 11.80 -17.58
CA ILE A 25 18.48 12.58 -17.69
C ILE A 25 19.51 11.93 -18.63
N LEU A 26 19.47 10.62 -18.84
CA LEU A 26 20.35 9.90 -19.77
C LEU A 26 19.73 9.68 -21.15
N GLY A 27 18.44 9.81 -21.27
CA GLY A 27 17.71 9.62 -22.54
C GLY A 27 16.25 9.30 -22.33
N VAL A 28 15.52 9.15 -23.43
CA VAL A 28 14.10 8.77 -23.44
C VAL A 28 13.96 7.34 -23.96
N ILE A 29 13.34 6.47 -23.16
CA ILE A 29 12.99 5.10 -23.57
C ILE A 29 11.78 5.17 -24.49
N VAL A 30 11.95 4.82 -25.77
CA VAL A 30 10.89 4.90 -26.80
C VAL A 30 10.25 3.54 -27.11
N ALA A 31 10.91 2.45 -26.74
CA ALA A 31 10.39 1.09 -26.91
C ALA A 31 11.07 0.14 -25.91
N ALA A 32 10.34 -0.88 -25.46
CA ALA A 32 10.87 -1.93 -24.59
C ALA A 32 10.31 -3.29 -25.00
N THR A 33 11.14 -4.33 -24.86
CA THR A 33 10.71 -5.74 -24.90
C THR A 33 10.52 -6.21 -23.48
N LEU A 34 9.29 -6.60 -23.13
CA LEU A 34 8.94 -7.05 -21.79
C LEU A 34 8.83 -8.58 -21.74
N ARG A 35 9.33 -9.14 -20.66
CA ARG A 35 9.08 -10.55 -20.34
C ARG A 35 7.68 -10.68 -19.74
N LEU A 36 6.86 -11.54 -20.32
CA LEU A 36 5.53 -11.81 -19.79
C LEU A 36 5.60 -12.93 -18.76
N THR A 37 4.77 -12.83 -17.73
CA THR A 37 4.48 -13.88 -16.76
C THR A 37 3.07 -14.41 -16.97
N ARG A 38 2.75 -15.54 -16.38
CA ARG A 38 1.34 -15.99 -16.33
C ARG A 38 0.58 -15.01 -15.43
N PRO A 39 -0.65 -14.63 -15.78
CA PRO A 39 -1.51 -13.89 -14.87
C PRO A 39 -1.75 -14.74 -13.61
N SER A 40 -1.95 -14.08 -12.49
CA SER A 40 -2.41 -14.73 -11.25
C SER A 40 -3.72 -15.47 -11.51
N GLY A 41 -3.95 -16.54 -10.76
CA GLY A 41 -5.21 -17.25 -10.75
C GLY A 41 -6.34 -16.43 -10.14
N GLU A 42 -7.32 -17.08 -9.53
CA GLU A 42 -8.37 -16.41 -8.79
C GLU A 42 -7.81 -15.83 -7.49
N THR A 43 -7.86 -14.50 -7.37
CA THR A 43 -7.37 -13.79 -6.19
C THR A 43 -8.51 -13.43 -5.24
N LYS A 44 -8.20 -13.34 -3.94
CA LYS A 44 -9.10 -12.82 -2.92
C LYS A 44 -8.58 -11.45 -2.47
N VAL A 45 -9.48 -10.48 -2.41
CA VAL A 45 -9.20 -9.14 -1.90
C VAL A 45 -9.80 -9.02 -0.51
N MET A 46 -8.99 -8.55 0.43
CA MET A 46 -9.34 -8.40 1.84
C MET A 46 -9.04 -6.99 2.31
N LEU A 47 -9.83 -6.49 3.23
CA LEU A 47 -9.57 -5.24 3.96
C LEU A 47 -9.52 -5.54 5.44
N PHE A 48 -8.48 -5.09 6.12
CA PHE A 48 -8.26 -5.28 7.54
C PHE A 48 -8.17 -3.95 8.28
N ALA A 49 -8.72 -3.90 9.49
CA ALA A 49 -8.46 -2.89 10.50
C ALA A 49 -7.29 -3.34 11.36
N VAL A 50 -6.27 -2.49 11.49
CA VAL A 50 -5.02 -2.82 12.19
C VAL A 50 -4.76 -1.76 13.28
N PRO A 51 -4.38 -2.17 14.50
CA PRO A 51 -4.27 -1.25 15.63
C PRO A 51 -3.22 -0.14 15.45
N ASP A 52 -2.10 -0.46 14.84
CA ASP A 52 -0.95 0.44 14.69
C ASP A 52 -0.05 0.03 13.52
N LEU A 53 0.93 0.85 13.18
CA LEU A 53 1.87 0.55 12.10
C LEU A 53 2.76 -0.68 12.39
N ALA A 54 3.09 -0.92 13.65
CA ALA A 54 3.79 -2.15 14.04
C ALA A 54 2.95 -3.39 13.70
N GLY A 55 1.63 -3.32 13.90
CA GLY A 55 0.65 -4.32 13.47
C GLY A 55 0.67 -4.50 11.96
N VAL A 56 0.71 -3.42 11.17
CA VAL A 56 0.82 -3.50 9.69
C VAL A 56 2.08 -4.24 9.27
N VAL A 57 3.24 -3.94 9.88
CA VAL A 57 4.50 -4.63 9.57
C VAL A 57 4.45 -6.10 9.97
N ARG A 58 3.86 -6.43 11.14
CA ARG A 58 3.67 -7.83 11.56
C ARG A 58 2.72 -8.58 10.64
N LEU A 59 1.60 -7.97 10.24
CA LEU A 59 0.65 -8.53 9.29
C LEU A 59 1.30 -8.80 7.94
N PHE A 60 2.15 -7.88 7.44
CA PHE A 60 2.91 -8.11 6.21
C PHE A 60 3.84 -9.32 6.32
N ARG A 61 4.54 -9.50 7.44
CA ARG A 61 5.38 -10.68 7.66
C ARG A 61 4.56 -11.96 7.68
N ALA A 62 3.43 -11.97 8.41
CA ALA A 62 2.51 -13.09 8.44
C ALA A 62 1.97 -13.43 7.04
N ALA A 63 1.64 -12.42 6.23
CA ALA A 63 1.18 -12.61 4.86
C ALA A 63 2.26 -13.23 3.96
N ARG A 64 3.53 -12.87 4.12
CA ARG A 64 4.64 -13.44 3.36
C ARG A 64 4.98 -14.89 3.73
N GLU A 65 4.65 -15.31 4.94
CA GLU A 65 4.88 -16.67 5.44
C GLU A 65 3.67 -17.59 5.20
N ALA A 66 2.52 -17.02 4.85
CA ALA A 66 1.28 -17.75 4.60
C ALA A 66 1.34 -18.57 3.31
N PRO A 67 0.52 -19.64 3.18
CA PRO A 67 0.46 -20.50 2.00
C PRO A 67 -0.33 -19.86 0.85
N MET A 68 0.06 -18.64 0.47
CA MET A 68 -0.55 -17.84 -0.60
C MET A 68 0.50 -17.21 -1.49
N THR A 69 0.12 -16.78 -2.69
CA THR A 69 0.90 -15.86 -3.52
C THR A 69 0.37 -14.46 -3.27
N LEU A 70 1.17 -13.63 -2.61
CA LEU A 70 0.80 -12.25 -2.30
C LEU A 70 0.98 -11.38 -3.56
N ASP A 71 -0.12 -10.84 -4.09
CA ASP A 71 -0.11 -9.97 -5.27
C ASP A 71 -0.04 -8.48 -4.88
N ALA A 72 -0.74 -8.08 -3.80
CA ALA A 72 -0.67 -6.72 -3.30
C ALA A 72 -0.80 -6.64 -1.77
N PHE A 73 -0.12 -5.66 -1.17
CA PHE A 73 -0.22 -5.33 0.25
C PHE A 73 -0.09 -3.80 0.42
N GLU A 74 -1.22 -3.16 0.60
CA GLU A 74 -1.36 -1.71 0.65
C GLU A 74 -1.85 -1.28 2.01
N PHE A 75 -1.19 -0.31 2.63
CA PHE A 75 -1.67 0.25 3.89
C PHE A 75 -2.09 1.71 3.74
N PHE A 76 -2.96 2.17 4.65
CA PHE A 76 -3.33 3.57 4.80
C PHE A 76 -3.85 3.86 6.21
N THR A 77 -3.74 5.13 6.61
CA THR A 77 -4.18 5.59 7.93
C THR A 77 -5.65 5.99 7.94
N GLU A 78 -6.24 6.09 9.14
CA GLU A 78 -7.62 6.55 9.34
C GLU A 78 -7.87 7.92 8.71
N GLN A 79 -6.92 8.84 8.78
CA GLN A 79 -7.03 10.16 8.16
C GLN A 79 -7.22 10.06 6.63
N CYS A 80 -6.56 9.09 5.99
CA CYS A 80 -6.78 8.81 4.57
C CYS A 80 -8.20 8.30 4.33
N LEU A 81 -8.66 7.33 5.10
CA LEU A 81 -10.00 6.75 4.98
C LEU A 81 -11.09 7.82 5.19
N ALA A 82 -10.96 8.64 6.23
CA ALA A 82 -11.90 9.71 6.52
C ALA A 82 -12.03 10.72 5.37
N ARG A 83 -10.92 11.03 4.69
CA ARG A 83 -10.94 11.91 3.52
C ARG A 83 -11.56 11.26 2.28
N VAL A 84 -11.28 9.97 2.05
CA VAL A 84 -11.91 9.21 0.97
C VAL A 84 -13.42 9.12 1.17
N THR A 85 -13.87 8.73 2.36
CA THR A 85 -15.30 8.62 2.68
C THR A 85 -16.02 9.96 2.52
N ARG A 86 -15.41 11.06 2.97
CA ARG A 86 -15.98 12.41 2.83
C ARG A 86 -16.03 12.88 1.37
N HIS A 87 -14.96 12.66 0.59
CA HIS A 87 -14.84 13.17 -0.78
C HIS A 87 -15.64 12.35 -1.79
N ARG A 88 -15.58 11.03 -1.66
CA ARG A 88 -16.18 10.09 -2.62
C ARG A 88 -17.57 9.59 -2.18
N GLY A 89 -17.96 9.84 -0.93
CA GLY A 89 -19.20 9.29 -0.36
C GLY A 89 -19.15 7.77 -0.17
N LEU A 90 -17.94 7.19 -0.15
CA LEU A 90 -17.74 5.76 0.08
C LEU A 90 -17.97 5.44 1.56
N VAL A 91 -18.40 4.22 1.84
CA VAL A 91 -18.62 3.73 3.21
C VAL A 91 -17.63 2.59 3.47
N SER A 92 -16.91 2.67 4.59
CA SER A 92 -16.10 1.55 5.05
C SER A 92 -17.00 0.33 5.31
N PRO A 93 -16.64 -0.85 4.81
CA PRO A 93 -17.37 -2.08 5.11
C PRO A 93 -17.06 -2.64 6.50
N LEU A 94 -16.09 -2.05 7.22
CA LEU A 94 -15.69 -2.47 8.56
C LEU A 94 -16.57 -1.81 9.62
N GLY A 95 -16.89 -2.56 10.68
CA GLY A 95 -17.70 -2.10 11.80
C GLY A 95 -16.90 -1.29 12.82
N GLU A 96 -15.60 -1.56 12.94
CA GLU A 96 -14.71 -0.89 13.89
C GLU A 96 -13.76 0.08 13.20
N GLN A 97 -13.49 1.20 13.86
CA GLN A 97 -12.45 2.14 13.44
C GLN A 97 -11.10 1.68 13.99
N ALA A 98 -10.06 1.84 13.17
CA ALA A 98 -8.68 1.58 13.56
C ALA A 98 -7.78 2.71 13.10
N SER A 99 -6.58 2.79 13.64
CA SER A 99 -5.61 3.81 13.21
C SER A 99 -5.04 3.52 11.82
N HIS A 100 -5.00 2.25 11.43
CA HIS A 100 -4.46 1.79 10.15
C HIS A 100 -5.37 0.75 9.50
N TYR A 101 -5.31 0.71 8.18
CA TYR A 101 -6.02 -0.27 7.35
C TYR A 101 -5.07 -0.89 6.36
N VAL A 102 -5.36 -2.13 5.97
CA VAL A 102 -4.59 -2.86 4.96
C VAL A 102 -5.55 -3.45 3.93
N VAL A 103 -5.33 -3.13 2.65
CA VAL A 103 -5.87 -3.90 1.52
C VAL A 103 -4.84 -4.93 1.12
N LEU A 104 -5.24 -6.19 1.13
CA LEU A 104 -4.43 -7.32 0.73
C LEU A 104 -5.10 -8.05 -0.42
N GLU A 105 -4.34 -8.37 -1.46
CA GLU A 105 -4.77 -9.24 -2.55
C GLU A 105 -3.81 -10.40 -2.70
N ALA A 106 -4.35 -11.63 -2.74
CA ALA A 106 -3.55 -12.83 -2.82
C ALA A 106 -4.29 -13.97 -3.53
N GLU A 107 -3.51 -14.80 -4.25
CA GLU A 107 -3.95 -16.09 -4.74
C GLU A 107 -3.74 -17.16 -3.66
N TRP A 108 -4.80 -17.86 -3.28
CA TRP A 108 -4.78 -18.88 -2.24
C TRP A 108 -4.77 -20.27 -2.83
N ARG A 109 -4.10 -21.19 -2.13
CA ARG A 109 -4.10 -22.60 -2.52
C ARG A 109 -5.50 -23.19 -2.48
N ASP A 110 -6.27 -22.89 -1.42
CA ASP A 110 -7.65 -23.27 -1.21
C ASP A 110 -8.32 -22.38 -0.16
N ASP A 111 -9.65 -22.42 -0.08
CA ASP A 111 -10.42 -21.58 0.84
C ASP A 111 -10.18 -21.92 2.31
N ALA A 112 -9.96 -23.21 2.62
CA ALA A 112 -9.72 -23.63 4.00
C ALA A 112 -8.40 -23.06 4.55
N ALA A 113 -7.36 -22.96 3.70
CA ALA A 113 -6.11 -22.32 4.08
C ALA A 113 -6.30 -20.81 4.33
N ALA A 114 -7.13 -20.15 3.51
CA ALA A 114 -7.47 -18.72 3.73
C ALA A 114 -8.22 -18.51 5.05
N ASP A 115 -9.24 -19.33 5.31
CA ASP A 115 -10.04 -19.23 6.53
C ASP A 115 -9.21 -19.52 7.79
N ALA A 116 -8.32 -20.50 7.74
CA ALA A 116 -7.43 -20.83 8.86
C ALA A 116 -6.46 -19.69 9.15
N TRP A 117 -5.87 -19.10 8.13
CA TRP A 117 -4.97 -17.95 8.29
C TRP A 117 -5.69 -16.73 8.84
N LEU A 118 -6.91 -16.43 8.36
CA LEU A 118 -7.73 -15.35 8.89
C LEU A 118 -8.02 -15.54 10.38
N ALA A 119 -8.42 -16.74 10.80
CA ALA A 119 -8.67 -17.06 12.20
C ALA A 119 -7.43 -16.79 13.07
N GLU A 120 -6.25 -17.21 12.58
CA GLU A 120 -4.98 -16.98 13.26
C GLU A 120 -4.67 -15.48 13.45
N LEU A 121 -4.93 -14.64 12.45
CA LEU A 121 -4.71 -13.19 12.55
C LEU A 121 -5.53 -12.56 13.68
N PHE A 122 -6.80 -12.96 13.82
CA PHE A 122 -7.67 -12.49 14.91
C PHE A 122 -7.23 -13.02 16.27
N GLU A 123 -6.87 -14.30 16.37
CA GLU A 123 -6.37 -14.92 17.61
C GLU A 123 -5.09 -14.27 18.11
N GLN A 124 -4.20 -13.89 17.20
CA GLN A 124 -2.95 -13.16 17.52
C GLN A 124 -3.16 -11.67 17.78
N GLY A 125 -4.37 -11.13 17.56
CA GLY A 125 -4.66 -9.71 17.68
C GLY A 125 -3.90 -8.83 16.67
N LEU A 126 -3.51 -9.39 15.53
CA LEU A 126 -2.87 -8.63 14.45
C LEU A 126 -3.87 -7.74 13.74
N VAL A 127 -5.13 -8.14 13.69
CA VAL A 127 -6.24 -7.40 13.13
C VAL A 127 -7.37 -7.32 14.17
N THR A 128 -8.11 -6.20 14.16
CA THR A 128 -9.27 -5.99 15.06
C THR A 128 -10.60 -6.22 14.34
N ASP A 129 -10.63 -5.98 13.03
CA ASP A 129 -11.77 -6.21 12.16
C ASP A 129 -11.28 -6.53 10.74
N GLY A 130 -12.10 -7.16 9.93
CA GLY A 130 -11.72 -7.50 8.56
C GLY A 130 -12.88 -7.99 7.72
N THR A 131 -12.75 -7.82 6.42
CA THR A 131 -13.71 -8.34 5.44
C THR A 131 -12.99 -8.87 4.22
N MET A 132 -13.57 -9.88 3.59
CA MET A 132 -13.11 -10.47 2.34
C MET A 132 -14.17 -10.29 1.26
N ALA A 133 -13.76 -9.80 0.10
CA ALA A 133 -14.65 -9.68 -1.06
C ALA A 133 -15.12 -11.05 -1.52
N GLN A 134 -16.44 -11.19 -1.71
CA GLN A 134 -17.08 -12.43 -2.17
C GLN A 134 -17.22 -12.49 -3.70
N HIS A 135 -17.03 -11.36 -4.37
CA HIS A 135 -17.12 -11.23 -5.82
C HIS A 135 -16.42 -9.96 -6.32
N ALA A 136 -16.14 -9.90 -7.63
CA ALA A 136 -15.33 -8.85 -8.24
C ALA A 136 -15.80 -7.41 -7.94
N SER A 137 -17.12 -7.17 -7.84
CA SER A 137 -17.62 -5.82 -7.55
C SER A 137 -17.38 -5.39 -6.10
N GLN A 138 -17.30 -6.32 -5.15
CA GLN A 138 -16.85 -6.02 -3.79
C GLN A 138 -15.34 -5.79 -3.75
N ALA A 139 -14.56 -6.61 -4.45
CA ALA A 139 -13.12 -6.41 -4.58
C ALA A 139 -12.78 -5.02 -5.13
N ALA A 140 -13.47 -4.60 -6.20
CA ALA A 140 -13.30 -3.26 -6.77
C ALA A 140 -13.62 -2.14 -5.76
N LYS A 141 -14.63 -2.31 -4.90
CA LYS A 141 -14.96 -1.33 -3.85
C LYS A 141 -13.91 -1.27 -2.74
N LEU A 142 -13.29 -2.39 -2.35
CA LEU A 142 -12.19 -2.39 -1.40
C LEU A 142 -10.98 -1.66 -1.96
N TRP A 143 -10.63 -1.93 -3.22
CA TRP A 143 -9.58 -1.21 -3.93
C TRP A 143 -9.89 0.27 -4.09
N GLU A 144 -11.13 0.65 -4.39
CA GLU A 144 -11.53 2.05 -4.53
C GLU A 144 -11.23 2.88 -3.27
N LEU A 145 -11.34 2.30 -2.06
CA LEU A 145 -10.95 2.96 -0.81
C LEU A 145 -9.48 3.35 -0.81
N ARG A 146 -8.59 2.50 -1.34
CA ARG A 146 -7.15 2.75 -1.41
C ARG A 146 -6.76 3.64 -2.60
N GLU A 147 -7.28 3.37 -3.77
CA GLU A 147 -6.91 4.06 -5.01
C GLU A 147 -7.38 5.51 -5.05
N SER A 148 -8.50 5.82 -4.40
CA SER A 148 -9.06 7.17 -4.34
C SER A 148 -8.34 8.10 -3.36
N ILE A 149 -7.35 7.63 -2.57
CA ILE A 149 -6.70 8.43 -1.53
C ILE A 149 -6.05 9.67 -2.13
N SER A 150 -5.20 9.54 -3.13
CA SER A 150 -4.43 10.67 -3.68
C SER A 150 -5.32 11.76 -4.26
N GLU A 151 -6.41 11.38 -4.95
CA GLU A 151 -7.43 12.30 -5.45
C GLU A 151 -8.18 12.97 -4.30
N SER A 152 -8.60 12.20 -3.30
CA SER A 152 -9.36 12.69 -2.15
C SER A 152 -8.56 13.67 -1.29
N LEU A 153 -7.27 13.44 -1.10
CA LEU A 153 -6.40 14.40 -0.42
C LEU A 153 -6.36 15.73 -1.17
N SER A 154 -6.17 15.70 -2.50
CA SER A 154 -6.16 16.90 -3.34
C SER A 154 -7.53 17.59 -3.44
N GLY A 155 -8.62 16.81 -3.41
CA GLY A 155 -9.98 17.32 -3.47
C GLY A 155 -10.50 17.90 -2.14
N THR A 156 -9.88 17.53 -1.01
CA THR A 156 -10.31 17.97 0.34
C THR A 156 -9.35 18.93 1.02
N GLY A 157 -8.28 19.35 0.36
CA GLY A 157 -7.31 20.29 0.93
C GLY A 157 -6.06 20.43 0.09
N LEU A 158 -5.05 21.06 0.64
CA LEU A 158 -3.73 21.22 0.03
C LEU A 158 -2.73 20.23 0.65
N PRO A 159 -2.43 19.09 0.03
CA PRO A 159 -1.44 18.17 0.52
C PRO A 159 -0.01 18.63 0.21
N HIS A 160 0.86 18.60 1.21
CA HIS A 160 2.30 18.60 1.01
C HIS A 160 2.76 17.15 0.85
N LYS A 161 3.00 16.74 -0.41
CA LYS A 161 3.27 15.36 -0.79
C LYS A 161 4.77 15.06 -0.80
N ASN A 162 5.15 13.96 -0.18
CA ASN A 162 6.50 13.42 -0.21
C ASN A 162 6.43 11.90 -0.41
N ASP A 163 7.34 11.37 -1.21
CA ASP A 163 7.54 9.94 -1.38
C ASP A 163 8.82 9.52 -0.67
N ILE A 164 8.69 8.59 0.26
CA ILE A 164 9.79 8.13 1.10
C ILE A 164 9.97 6.64 0.88
N ALA A 165 11.21 6.21 0.63
CA ALA A 165 11.58 4.80 0.57
C ALA A 165 12.56 4.47 1.69
N LEU A 166 12.25 3.45 2.49
CA LEU A 166 13.02 3.03 3.65
C LEU A 166 13.11 1.49 3.70
N PRO A 167 14.16 0.94 4.33
CA PRO A 167 14.13 -0.44 4.74
C PRO A 167 12.88 -0.71 5.61
N ILE A 168 12.16 -1.80 5.35
CA ILE A 168 10.91 -2.14 6.07
C ILE A 168 11.10 -2.13 7.60
N ALA A 169 12.29 -2.54 8.08
CA ALA A 169 12.61 -2.54 9.50
C ALA A 169 12.69 -1.14 10.13
N ALA A 170 12.84 -0.08 9.33
CA ALA A 170 12.94 1.31 9.79
C ALA A 170 11.59 2.07 9.69
N LEU A 171 10.58 1.48 9.05
CA LEU A 171 9.30 2.17 8.78
C LEU A 171 8.58 2.58 10.07
N GLU A 172 8.52 1.69 11.06
CA GLU A 172 7.82 1.94 12.32
C GLU A 172 8.43 3.13 13.06
N ASP A 173 9.76 3.13 13.25
CA ASP A 173 10.46 4.21 13.94
C ASP A 173 10.34 5.52 13.18
N PHE A 174 10.49 5.48 11.87
CA PHE A 174 10.35 6.65 11.01
C PHE A 174 8.96 7.28 11.11
N CYS A 175 7.89 6.50 10.96
CA CYS A 175 6.52 7.04 11.00
C CYS A 175 6.18 7.58 12.38
N ARG A 176 6.58 6.90 13.45
CA ARG A 176 6.40 7.39 14.84
C ARG A 176 7.12 8.72 15.07
N ASP A 177 8.37 8.83 14.63
CA ASP A 177 9.14 10.07 14.77
C ASP A 177 8.57 11.20 13.90
N LEU A 178 8.06 10.86 12.71
CA LEU A 178 7.39 11.80 11.82
C LEU A 178 6.09 12.33 12.43
N GLU A 179 5.23 11.44 12.98
CA GLU A 179 3.98 11.84 13.66
C GLU A 179 4.27 12.80 14.81
N ARG A 180 5.27 12.49 15.64
CA ARG A 180 5.71 13.38 16.72
C ARG A 180 6.20 14.72 16.18
N ALA A 181 7.10 14.73 15.20
CA ALA A 181 7.69 15.95 14.66
C ALA A 181 6.65 16.85 13.99
N ILE A 182 5.68 16.29 13.26
CA ILE A 182 4.59 17.04 12.64
C ILE A 182 3.65 17.58 13.72
N GLY A 183 3.27 16.76 14.71
CA GLY A 183 2.40 17.20 15.81
C GLY A 183 2.97 18.36 16.64
N GLU A 184 4.29 18.32 16.91
CA GLU A 184 5.00 19.37 17.63
C GLU A 184 5.17 20.66 16.80
N ARG A 185 5.54 20.53 15.52
CA ARG A 185 5.90 21.68 14.67
C ARG A 185 4.71 22.34 13.99
N TYR A 186 3.69 21.55 13.66
CA TYR A 186 2.50 21.95 12.93
C TYR A 186 1.22 21.47 13.64
N PRO A 187 0.89 22.04 14.82
CA PRO A 187 -0.31 21.65 15.56
C PRO A 187 -1.57 21.81 14.71
N GLY A 188 -2.41 20.78 14.67
CA GLY A 188 -3.65 20.79 13.91
C GLY A 188 -3.50 20.36 12.44
N TRP A 189 -2.28 20.15 11.93
CA TRP A 189 -2.10 19.57 10.61
C TRP A 189 -2.31 18.06 10.68
N GLU A 190 -2.98 17.51 9.66
CA GLU A 190 -3.20 16.07 9.56
C GLU A 190 -2.06 15.40 8.80
N LEU A 191 -1.59 14.27 9.33
CA LEU A 191 -0.65 13.39 8.65
C LEU A 191 -1.41 12.22 8.03
N CYS A 192 -1.42 12.16 6.69
CA CYS A 192 -2.04 11.11 5.90
C CYS A 192 -0.96 10.22 5.30
N LEU A 193 -0.80 9.01 5.85
CA LEU A 193 0.18 8.03 5.38
C LEU A 193 -0.52 6.90 4.64
N PHE A 194 0.03 6.51 3.50
CA PHE A 194 -0.38 5.32 2.76
C PHE A 194 0.78 4.84 1.89
N GLY A 195 0.77 3.59 1.47
CA GLY A 195 1.86 3.11 0.62
C GLY A 195 2.00 1.61 0.54
N HIS A 196 3.13 1.21 -0.02
CA HIS A 196 3.48 -0.15 -0.37
C HIS A 196 4.50 -0.70 0.64
N ILE A 197 4.03 -1.41 1.67
CA ILE A 197 4.94 -1.98 2.68
C ILE A 197 5.97 -2.92 2.05
N GLY A 198 5.58 -3.63 0.99
CA GLY A 198 6.42 -4.63 0.33
C GLY A 198 7.75 -4.12 -0.21
N ASP A 199 7.82 -2.88 -0.63
CA ASP A 199 9.02 -2.21 -1.15
C ASP A 199 9.54 -1.09 -0.23
N GLY A 200 8.90 -0.91 0.94
CA GLY A 200 9.29 0.12 1.90
C GLY A 200 8.91 1.53 1.50
N ASN A 201 8.00 1.69 0.54
CA ASN A 201 7.54 2.99 0.06
C ASN A 201 6.36 3.50 0.90
N VAL A 202 6.47 4.76 1.36
CA VAL A 202 5.43 5.47 2.09
C VAL A 202 5.17 6.82 1.44
N HIS A 203 3.94 7.05 1.02
CA HIS A 203 3.45 8.34 0.60
C HIS A 203 3.09 9.17 1.83
N VAL A 204 3.93 10.14 2.15
CA VAL A 204 3.75 11.06 3.28
C VAL A 204 3.04 12.30 2.78
N ASN A 205 1.83 12.53 3.26
CA ASN A 205 1.05 13.71 2.91
C ASN A 205 0.69 14.48 4.18
N VAL A 206 1.18 15.71 4.28
CA VAL A 206 0.86 16.60 5.39
C VAL A 206 -0.19 17.59 4.92
N MET A 207 -1.36 17.56 5.57
CA MET A 207 -2.54 18.35 5.17
C MET A 207 -2.62 19.60 6.00
N LYS A 208 -2.47 20.76 5.34
CA LYS A 208 -2.68 22.07 5.99
C LYS A 208 -4.18 22.26 6.31
N PRO A 209 -4.56 22.69 7.53
CA PRO A 209 -5.92 23.08 7.84
C PRO A 209 -6.41 24.22 6.94
N ALA A 210 -7.71 24.19 6.59
CA ALA A 210 -8.28 25.17 5.66
C ALA A 210 -8.40 26.60 6.26
N ASP A 211 -8.39 26.70 7.57
CA ASP A 211 -8.52 27.94 8.36
C ASP A 211 -7.19 28.62 8.71
N LEU A 212 -6.08 28.04 8.29
CA LEU A 212 -4.75 28.64 8.43
C LEU A 212 -4.33 29.33 7.12
N ASP A 213 -4.04 30.63 7.19
CA ASP A 213 -3.46 31.42 6.09
C ASP A 213 -1.99 31.03 5.77
#